data_63cf46c532b0f21604f27b75dbdbabd9
#
_entry.id   63cf46c532b0f21604f27b75dbdbabd9
#
_cell.length_a   1.000
_cell.length_b   1.000
_cell.length_c   1.000
_cell.angle_alpha   90.00
_cell.angle_beta   90.00
_cell.angle_gamma   90.00
#
_symmetry.space_group_name_H-M   'P 1'
#
loop_
_entity.id
_entity.type
_entity.pdbx_description
1 polymer ?
#
loop_
_entity_poly.entity_id
_entity_poly.type
_entity_poly.pdbx_seq_one_letter_code
_entity_poly.pdbx_strand_id
1 'polypeptide(L)'
;MAKMGDYVNIKTGKLDANASSENGSYPFFTCAIEPLRIDTYSYDCECVLVAGNGDLNVKYYNGKFEAYQRTYIIESKNKNIICVPFLYRFLDQYIETLRKQSIGGVIKYIKLGNLTEASFPLYSIDKQKKIVKEIDKISAIISLRQKQLEKLDELVKSRFIEMFGEIGTDKFGWGLFKIGDLCIINPKKSDDTRLSSELDVSFVPMPAVSEHGDIDTSETRKYDEVKTGFTYFADDDVLFAKITPCMENGKGCVARHLCNGIGFGSTEFHVLRPTNKVNSVWVYAVTSFPKFREDAANNMTGSAGQRRVPAVFLEHYKITLPPIELQEQFAAFVEQTDKSKVAVQTSITKCHYLTKKGVNTHG
;
A
#
# COMPACT_ATOMS: atom_id res chain seq x y z
N MET A 1 -7.84 29.09 -20.58
CA MET A 1 -7.21 28.96 -19.23
C MET A 1 -7.30 30.31 -18.53
N ALA A 2 -7.70 30.29 -17.26
CA ALA A 2 -7.84 31.48 -16.42
C ALA A 2 -6.90 31.39 -15.21
N LYS A 3 -6.46 32.54 -14.67
CA LYS A 3 -5.67 32.56 -13.44
C LYS A 3 -6.59 32.41 -12.24
N MET A 4 -6.25 31.50 -11.32
CA MET A 4 -7.09 31.20 -10.17
C MET A 4 -7.30 32.42 -9.27
N GLY A 5 -6.28 33.25 -9.06
CA GLY A 5 -6.36 34.45 -8.22
C GLY A 5 -7.42 35.46 -8.63
N ASP A 6 -7.86 35.45 -9.90
CA ASP A 6 -8.90 36.34 -10.39
C ASP A 6 -10.29 35.95 -9.86
N TYR A 7 -10.49 34.67 -9.53
CA TYR A 7 -11.79 34.07 -9.23
C TYR A 7 -11.97 33.62 -7.77
N VAL A 8 -10.89 33.63 -6.97
CA VAL A 8 -10.93 33.18 -5.59
C VAL A 8 -10.38 34.22 -4.61
N ASN A 9 -10.86 34.18 -3.38
CA ASN A 9 -10.26 34.85 -2.23
C ASN A 9 -9.37 33.83 -1.51
N ILE A 10 -8.10 34.18 -1.27
CA ILE A 10 -7.15 33.34 -0.58
C ILE A 10 -6.68 34.05 0.69
N LYS A 11 -6.85 33.41 1.83
CA LYS A 11 -6.36 33.85 3.14
C LYS A 11 -5.67 32.70 3.85
N THR A 12 -4.98 32.94 4.92
CA THR A 12 -4.38 31.91 5.77
C THR A 12 -5.05 31.86 7.13
N GLY A 13 -4.93 30.74 7.82
CA GLY A 13 -5.28 30.66 9.21
C GLY A 13 -4.45 31.63 10.08
N LYS A 14 -4.79 31.74 11.34
CA LYS A 14 -4.15 32.68 12.26
C LYS A 14 -3.46 32.00 13.46
N LEU A 15 -3.86 30.77 13.79
CA LEU A 15 -3.37 30.10 14.97
C LEU A 15 -2.07 29.34 14.73
N ASP A 16 -1.35 29.06 15.81
CA ASP A 16 -0.23 28.12 15.79
C ASP A 16 -0.72 26.67 15.81
N ALA A 17 0.11 25.72 15.36
CA ALA A 17 -0.28 24.31 15.25
C ALA A 17 -0.57 23.65 16.62
N ASN A 18 0.00 24.19 17.69
CA ASN A 18 -0.19 23.71 19.07
C ASN A 18 -1.47 24.22 19.75
N ALA A 19 -2.31 25.01 19.06
CA ALA A 19 -3.57 25.53 19.60
C ALA A 19 -4.70 24.47 19.67
N SER A 20 -4.43 23.23 19.26
CA SER A 20 -5.41 22.14 19.29
C SER A 20 -5.80 21.74 20.71
N SER A 21 -7.05 21.26 20.90
CA SER A 21 -7.52 20.60 22.10
C SER A 21 -8.06 19.20 21.76
N GLU A 22 -7.83 18.19 22.61
CA GLU A 22 -8.19 16.80 22.33
C GLU A 22 -9.71 16.61 22.09
N ASN A 23 -10.54 17.32 22.82
CA ASN A 23 -12.01 17.19 22.81
C ASN A 23 -12.73 18.40 22.21
N GLY A 24 -12.04 19.19 21.38
CA GLY A 24 -12.62 20.39 20.77
C GLY A 24 -13.85 20.11 19.92
N SER A 25 -14.78 21.07 19.85
CA SER A 25 -16.06 20.94 19.12
C SER A 25 -15.90 21.12 17.61
N TYR A 26 -14.88 21.84 17.16
CA TYR A 26 -14.68 22.21 15.77
C TYR A 26 -13.42 21.56 15.17
N PRO A 27 -13.36 21.31 13.86
CA PRO A 27 -12.15 20.88 13.21
C PRO A 27 -11.12 22.02 13.17
N PHE A 28 -9.87 21.68 13.43
CA PHE A 28 -8.71 22.56 13.29
C PHE A 28 -7.82 22.07 12.16
N PHE A 29 -7.82 22.78 11.05
CA PHE A 29 -7.10 22.40 9.84
C PHE A 29 -5.65 22.90 9.91
N THR A 30 -4.75 21.99 10.12
CA THR A 30 -3.31 22.18 10.00
C THR A 30 -2.77 21.67 8.66
N CYS A 31 -1.45 21.57 8.50
CA CYS A 31 -0.85 20.94 7.33
C CYS A 31 -0.88 19.39 7.37
N ALA A 32 -1.33 18.77 8.46
CA ALA A 32 -1.55 17.32 8.54
C ALA A 32 -2.71 16.87 7.64
N ILE A 33 -2.73 15.60 7.25
CA ILE A 33 -3.80 15.02 6.42
C ILE A 33 -5.13 15.07 7.20
N GLU A 34 -5.15 14.57 8.42
CA GLU A 34 -6.33 14.60 9.28
C GLU A 34 -6.41 15.92 10.07
N PRO A 35 -7.60 16.55 10.17
CA PRO A 35 -7.79 17.73 10.99
C PRO A 35 -7.69 17.38 12.48
N LEU A 36 -7.08 18.26 13.25
CA LEU A 36 -7.13 18.26 14.71
C LEU A 36 -8.48 18.80 15.20
N ARG A 37 -8.63 18.94 16.51
CA ARG A 37 -9.83 19.49 17.15
C ARG A 37 -9.49 20.76 17.92
N ILE A 38 -10.48 21.66 18.06
CA ILE A 38 -10.35 22.92 18.82
C ILE A 38 -11.72 23.37 19.34
N ASP A 39 -11.75 24.18 20.42
CA ASP A 39 -12.99 24.60 21.07
C ASP A 39 -13.64 25.83 20.43
N THR A 40 -12.91 26.56 19.60
CA THR A 40 -13.36 27.81 18.96
C THR A 40 -13.32 27.68 17.43
N TYR A 41 -13.99 28.62 16.75
CA TYR A 41 -13.88 28.76 15.30
C TYR A 41 -13.79 30.24 14.90
N SER A 42 -12.99 30.54 13.87
CA SER A 42 -12.90 31.85 13.24
C SER A 42 -13.47 31.91 11.82
N TYR A 43 -13.75 30.75 11.26
CA TYR A 43 -14.26 30.62 9.88
C TYR A 43 -15.55 29.81 9.86
N ASP A 44 -16.52 30.27 9.04
CA ASP A 44 -17.76 29.57 8.74
C ASP A 44 -18.05 29.76 7.25
N CYS A 45 -17.51 28.88 6.42
CA CYS A 45 -17.61 29.02 4.97
C CYS A 45 -17.41 27.69 4.25
N GLU A 46 -17.81 27.67 2.96
CA GLU A 46 -17.47 26.60 2.03
C GLU A 46 -16.16 26.97 1.30
N CYS A 47 -15.11 26.18 1.48
CA CYS A 47 -13.78 26.49 1.00
C CYS A 47 -12.96 25.25 0.62
N VAL A 48 -11.84 25.50 -0.05
CA VAL A 48 -10.77 24.54 -0.21
C VAL A 48 -9.62 24.95 0.70
N LEU A 49 -9.09 23.99 1.45
CA LEU A 49 -7.96 24.16 2.34
C LEU A 49 -6.72 23.51 1.72
N VAL A 50 -5.63 24.27 1.61
CA VAL A 50 -4.37 23.79 1.04
C VAL A 50 -3.27 23.93 2.08
N ALA A 51 -2.58 22.83 2.40
CA ALA A 51 -1.41 22.84 3.26
C ALA A 51 -0.30 23.69 2.59
N GLY A 52 0.22 24.69 3.31
CA GLY A 52 1.23 25.59 2.79
C GLY A 52 2.66 25.14 2.98
N ASN A 53 2.90 24.15 3.85
CA ASN A 53 4.22 23.57 4.11
C ASN A 53 4.13 22.09 4.50
N GLY A 54 5.28 21.41 4.58
CA GLY A 54 5.39 19.99 4.89
C GLY A 54 4.84 19.10 3.77
N ASP A 55 4.05 18.07 4.10
CA ASP A 55 3.39 17.23 3.11
C ASP A 55 2.13 17.93 2.59
N LEU A 56 2.29 18.54 1.41
CA LEU A 56 1.21 19.30 0.77
C LEU A 56 0.00 18.42 0.49
N ASN A 57 -1.16 18.86 0.96
CA ASN A 57 -2.44 18.19 0.75
C ASN A 57 -3.55 19.23 0.56
N VAL A 58 -4.69 18.78 0.02
CA VAL A 58 -5.86 19.60 -0.28
C VAL A 58 -7.08 18.99 0.38
N LYS A 59 -7.92 19.82 1.00
CA LYS A 59 -9.16 19.39 1.65
C LYS A 59 -10.33 20.28 1.21
N TYR A 60 -11.49 19.70 1.08
CA TYR A 60 -12.76 20.43 0.95
C TYR A 60 -13.46 20.47 2.31
N TYR A 61 -13.99 21.63 2.66
CA TYR A 61 -14.79 21.77 3.87
C TYR A 61 -15.92 22.79 3.68
N ASN A 62 -17.02 22.55 4.38
CA ASN A 62 -18.14 23.48 4.43
C ASN A 62 -18.70 23.50 5.86
N GLY A 63 -18.56 24.62 6.56
CA GLY A 63 -19.01 24.80 7.94
C GLY A 63 -18.03 25.58 8.80
N LYS A 64 -18.16 25.42 10.11
CA LYS A 64 -17.38 26.12 11.14
C LYS A 64 -16.06 25.41 11.41
N PHE A 65 -14.94 26.14 11.37
CA PHE A 65 -13.60 25.56 11.58
C PHE A 65 -12.58 26.62 12.05
N GLU A 66 -11.43 26.14 12.43
CA GLU A 66 -10.24 26.96 12.68
C GLU A 66 -9.09 26.47 11.77
N ALA A 67 -8.10 27.33 11.50
CA ALA A 67 -6.99 27.00 10.62
C ALA A 67 -5.65 27.51 11.12
N TYR A 68 -4.63 26.69 10.91
CA TYR A 68 -3.23 27.02 11.17
C TYR A 68 -2.71 28.08 10.20
N GLN A 69 -1.83 28.96 10.68
CA GLN A 69 -1.28 30.10 9.92
C GLN A 69 -0.57 29.71 8.60
N ARG A 70 -0.22 28.45 8.40
CA ARG A 70 0.35 27.93 7.13
C ARG A 70 -0.66 27.17 6.29
N THR A 71 -1.93 27.18 6.65
CA THR A 71 -3.01 26.59 5.85
C THR A 71 -3.69 27.68 5.04
N TYR A 72 -3.66 27.58 3.72
CA TYR A 72 -4.40 28.47 2.83
C TYR A 72 -5.88 28.10 2.81
N ILE A 73 -6.76 29.08 2.96
CA ILE A 73 -8.21 28.98 2.89
C ILE A 73 -8.63 29.66 1.60
N ILE A 74 -9.23 28.91 0.67
CA ILE A 74 -9.56 29.37 -0.68
C ILE A 74 -11.06 29.32 -0.86
N GLU A 75 -11.69 30.49 -1.01
CA GLU A 75 -13.13 30.67 -1.22
C GLU A 75 -13.40 31.18 -2.64
N SER A 76 -14.48 30.76 -3.24
CA SER A 76 -14.94 31.33 -4.51
C SER A 76 -15.42 32.78 -4.31
N LYS A 77 -14.97 33.72 -5.15
CA LYS A 77 -15.49 35.08 -5.18
C LYS A 77 -16.95 35.15 -5.67
N ASN A 78 -17.31 34.21 -6.56
CA ASN A 78 -18.67 34.10 -7.10
C ASN A 78 -18.99 32.65 -7.42
N LYS A 79 -19.83 32.01 -6.61
CA LYS A 79 -20.24 30.61 -6.75
C LYS A 79 -21.03 30.31 -8.04
N ASN A 80 -21.55 31.34 -8.73
CA ASN A 80 -22.17 31.19 -10.05
C ASN A 80 -21.13 31.08 -11.19
N ILE A 81 -19.87 31.41 -10.91
CA ILE A 81 -18.76 31.31 -11.87
C ILE A 81 -17.89 30.09 -11.53
N ILE A 82 -17.54 29.89 -10.26
CA ILE A 82 -16.72 28.79 -9.77
C ILE A 82 -17.42 28.10 -8.60
N CYS A 83 -17.78 26.84 -8.74
CA CYS A 83 -18.23 26.05 -7.61
C CYS A 83 -17.04 25.48 -6.82
N VAL A 84 -17.11 25.56 -5.49
CA VAL A 84 -15.98 25.18 -4.61
C VAL A 84 -15.62 23.69 -4.74
N PRO A 85 -16.56 22.73 -4.91
CA PRO A 85 -16.22 21.34 -5.19
C PRO A 85 -15.38 21.14 -6.46
N PHE A 86 -15.63 21.92 -7.55
CA PHE A 86 -14.82 21.86 -8.75
C PHE A 86 -13.40 22.39 -8.49
N LEU A 87 -13.29 23.51 -7.76
CA LEU A 87 -12.01 24.07 -7.34
C LEU A 87 -11.19 23.08 -6.51
N TYR A 88 -11.86 22.34 -5.59
CA TYR A 88 -11.23 21.27 -4.84
C TYR A 88 -10.66 20.18 -5.76
N ARG A 89 -11.46 19.68 -6.71
CA ARG A 89 -11.00 18.63 -7.65
C ARG A 89 -9.85 19.10 -8.53
N PHE A 90 -9.85 20.38 -8.93
CA PHE A 90 -8.73 20.96 -9.65
C PHE A 90 -7.46 21.02 -8.77
N LEU A 91 -7.55 21.57 -7.57
CA LEU A 91 -6.40 21.74 -6.68
C LEU A 91 -5.84 20.40 -6.18
N ASP A 92 -6.68 19.41 -5.96
CA ASP A 92 -6.28 18.06 -5.61
C ASP A 92 -5.39 17.42 -6.68
N GLN A 93 -5.68 17.64 -7.96
CA GLN A 93 -4.79 17.21 -9.05
C GLN A 93 -3.59 18.13 -9.25
N TYR A 94 -3.75 19.44 -8.99
CA TYR A 94 -2.68 20.43 -9.12
C TYR A 94 -1.62 20.31 -8.02
N ILE A 95 -1.87 19.52 -6.96
CA ILE A 95 -0.97 19.35 -5.83
C ILE A 95 0.42 18.87 -6.25
N GLU A 96 0.52 18.01 -7.28
CA GLU A 96 1.81 17.55 -7.81
C GLU A 96 2.61 18.69 -8.44
N THR A 97 1.93 19.65 -9.08
CA THR A 97 2.56 20.88 -9.60
C THR A 97 3.04 21.76 -8.45
N LEU A 98 2.23 21.91 -7.39
CA LEU A 98 2.62 22.64 -6.19
C LEU A 98 3.83 22.00 -5.49
N ARG A 99 3.89 20.67 -5.42
CA ARG A 99 5.06 19.93 -4.88
C ARG A 99 6.34 20.25 -5.68
N LYS A 100 6.26 20.28 -7.00
CA LYS A 100 7.39 20.66 -7.88
C LYS A 100 7.80 22.12 -7.74
N GLN A 101 6.85 23.01 -7.48
CA GLN A 101 7.08 24.44 -7.28
C GLN A 101 7.49 24.80 -5.86
N SER A 102 7.39 23.88 -4.90
CA SER A 102 7.73 24.13 -3.50
C SER A 102 9.22 24.40 -3.33
N ILE A 103 9.53 25.29 -2.41
CA ILE A 103 10.90 25.72 -2.07
C ILE A 103 11.19 25.40 -0.59
N GLY A 104 12.46 25.44 -0.21
CA GLY A 104 12.92 25.15 1.15
C GLY A 104 13.81 23.90 1.22
N GLY A 105 14.56 23.77 2.30
CA GLY A 105 15.47 22.65 2.55
C GLY A 105 14.75 21.47 3.20
N VAL A 106 14.79 21.39 4.54
CA VAL A 106 14.20 20.27 5.31
C VAL A 106 12.67 20.30 5.24
N ILE A 107 12.05 21.46 5.40
CA ILE A 107 10.59 21.63 5.28
C ILE A 107 10.31 22.45 4.01
N LYS A 108 9.70 21.80 3.03
CA LYS A 108 9.25 22.47 1.80
C LYS A 108 7.96 23.25 2.05
N TYR A 109 7.80 24.37 1.34
CA TYR A 109 6.62 25.21 1.42
C TYR A 109 6.28 25.85 0.07
N ILE A 110 5.02 26.26 -0.09
CA ILE A 110 4.52 27.03 -1.24
C ILE A 110 4.27 28.48 -0.84
N LYS A 111 4.35 29.38 -1.81
CA LYS A 111 3.99 30.79 -1.66
C LYS A 111 2.57 31.04 -2.20
N LEU A 112 1.95 32.13 -1.77
CA LEU A 112 0.64 32.56 -2.27
C LEU A 112 0.60 32.63 -3.80
N GLY A 113 1.69 33.12 -4.44
CA GLY A 113 1.82 33.19 -5.90
C GLY A 113 1.67 31.84 -6.61
N ASN A 114 2.09 30.72 -5.99
CA ASN A 114 1.91 29.41 -6.60
C ASN A 114 0.42 29.03 -6.75
N LEU A 115 -0.45 29.58 -5.89
CA LEU A 115 -1.90 29.40 -5.96
C LEU A 115 -2.56 30.45 -6.86
N THR A 116 -2.22 31.74 -6.71
CA THR A 116 -2.88 32.81 -7.49
C THR A 116 -2.57 32.73 -8.97
N GLU A 117 -1.35 32.33 -9.34
CA GLU A 117 -0.91 32.16 -10.73
C GLU A 117 -1.29 30.79 -11.33
N ALA A 118 -1.88 29.90 -10.55
CA ALA A 118 -2.32 28.59 -11.05
C ALA A 118 -3.34 28.80 -12.20
N SER A 119 -3.02 28.20 -13.34
CA SER A 119 -3.87 28.28 -14.53
C SER A 119 -4.86 27.11 -14.55
N PHE A 120 -6.15 27.39 -14.62
CA PHE A 120 -7.20 26.39 -14.60
C PHE A 120 -8.23 26.58 -15.72
N PRO A 121 -8.96 25.50 -16.11
CA PRO A 121 -10.00 25.63 -17.13
C PRO A 121 -11.27 26.27 -16.53
N LEU A 122 -11.65 27.42 -17.09
CA LEU A 122 -12.89 28.12 -16.70
C LEU A 122 -14.07 27.59 -17.53
N TYR A 123 -14.71 26.52 -17.05
CA TYR A 123 -15.92 25.99 -17.64
C TYR A 123 -17.18 26.72 -17.15
N SER A 124 -18.29 26.57 -17.88
CA SER A 124 -19.60 27.00 -17.37
C SER A 124 -19.93 26.26 -16.06
N ILE A 125 -20.73 26.90 -15.20
CA ILE A 125 -21.07 26.34 -13.88
C ILE A 125 -21.73 24.96 -13.99
N ASP A 126 -22.56 24.73 -15.00
CA ASP A 126 -23.23 23.45 -15.24
C ASP A 126 -22.21 22.37 -15.64
N LYS A 127 -21.22 22.71 -16.45
CA LYS A 127 -20.13 21.80 -16.81
C LYS A 127 -19.26 21.46 -15.60
N GLN A 128 -18.94 22.43 -14.73
CA GLN A 128 -18.21 22.20 -13.48
C GLN A 128 -18.97 21.22 -12.58
N LYS A 129 -20.28 21.45 -12.35
CA LYS A 129 -21.13 20.55 -11.55
C LYS A 129 -21.20 19.14 -12.14
N LYS A 130 -21.27 19.01 -13.46
CA LYS A 130 -21.27 17.73 -14.15
C LYS A 130 -19.95 16.99 -13.94
N ILE A 131 -18.81 17.66 -14.08
CA ILE A 131 -17.46 17.12 -13.85
C ILE A 131 -17.34 16.62 -12.40
N VAL A 132 -17.76 17.43 -11.41
CA VAL A 132 -17.73 17.02 -9.99
C VAL A 132 -18.53 15.74 -9.79
N LYS A 133 -19.79 15.70 -10.29
CA LYS A 133 -20.66 14.52 -10.15
C LYS A 133 -20.05 13.26 -10.79
N GLU A 134 -19.38 13.39 -11.92
CA GLU A 134 -18.70 12.26 -12.58
C GLU A 134 -17.49 11.77 -11.76
N ILE A 135 -16.65 12.69 -11.27
CA ILE A 135 -15.49 12.36 -10.43
C ILE A 135 -15.95 11.72 -9.11
N ASP A 136 -17.00 12.24 -8.48
CA ASP A 136 -17.54 11.67 -7.23
C ASP A 136 -18.00 10.23 -7.42
N LYS A 137 -18.68 9.93 -8.55
CA LYS A 137 -19.07 8.56 -8.89
C LYS A 137 -17.85 7.66 -9.07
N ILE A 138 -16.81 8.13 -9.77
CA ILE A 138 -15.59 7.36 -9.99
C ILE A 138 -14.88 7.12 -8.64
N SER A 139 -14.79 8.12 -7.77
CA SER A 139 -14.21 7.99 -6.43
C SER A 139 -14.98 6.98 -5.57
N ALA A 140 -16.29 6.97 -5.65
CA ALA A 140 -17.12 5.96 -4.98
C ALA A 140 -16.86 4.55 -5.51
N ILE A 141 -16.69 4.39 -6.84
CA ILE A 141 -16.33 3.10 -7.45
C ILE A 141 -14.95 2.64 -6.96
N ILE A 142 -13.95 3.52 -6.91
CA ILE A 142 -12.60 3.21 -6.39
C ILE A 142 -12.71 2.69 -4.95
N SER A 143 -13.44 3.40 -4.08
CA SER A 143 -13.63 2.99 -2.68
C SER A 143 -14.31 1.61 -2.57
N LEU A 144 -15.34 1.35 -3.39
CA LEU A 144 -16.00 0.04 -3.41
C LEU A 144 -15.06 -1.07 -3.91
N ARG A 145 -14.22 -0.80 -4.91
CA ARG A 145 -13.24 -1.75 -5.43
C ARG A 145 -12.13 -2.06 -4.41
N GLN A 146 -11.68 -1.06 -3.66
CA GLN A 146 -10.72 -1.28 -2.55
C GLN A 146 -11.31 -2.22 -1.49
N LYS A 147 -12.54 -1.95 -1.05
CA LYS A 147 -13.26 -2.86 -0.14
C LYS A 147 -13.44 -4.27 -0.73
N GLN A 148 -13.61 -4.39 -2.05
CA GLN A 148 -13.70 -5.69 -2.72
C GLN A 148 -12.37 -6.45 -2.62
N LEU A 149 -11.21 -5.78 -2.76
CA LEU A 149 -9.90 -6.41 -2.56
C LEU A 149 -9.75 -6.94 -1.13
N GLU A 150 -10.09 -6.12 -0.13
CA GLU A 150 -10.08 -6.54 1.29
C GLU A 150 -10.95 -7.79 1.53
N LYS A 151 -12.15 -7.82 0.93
CA LYS A 151 -13.05 -8.96 1.04
C LYS A 151 -12.54 -10.22 0.34
N LEU A 152 -11.80 -10.09 -0.76
CA LEU A 152 -11.15 -11.23 -1.41
C LEU A 152 -10.02 -11.81 -0.53
N ASP A 153 -9.27 -10.97 0.18
CA ASP A 153 -8.26 -11.42 1.15
C ASP A 153 -8.90 -12.13 2.35
N GLU A 154 -9.99 -11.57 2.89
CA GLU A 154 -10.77 -12.23 3.96
C GLU A 154 -11.33 -13.58 3.51
N LEU A 155 -11.78 -13.67 2.26
CA LEU A 155 -12.35 -14.90 1.69
C LEU A 155 -11.30 -16.01 1.63
N VAL A 156 -10.06 -15.72 1.21
CA VAL A 156 -8.95 -16.68 1.20
C VAL A 156 -8.66 -17.18 2.62
N LYS A 157 -8.59 -16.29 3.61
CA LYS A 157 -8.38 -16.65 5.02
C LYS A 157 -9.50 -17.53 5.56
N SER A 158 -10.75 -17.16 5.29
CA SER A 158 -11.93 -17.91 5.73
C SER A 158 -11.96 -19.31 5.11
N ARG A 159 -11.63 -19.41 3.81
CA ARG A 159 -11.56 -20.70 3.11
C ARG A 159 -10.46 -21.60 3.67
N PHE A 160 -9.31 -21.02 4.03
CA PHE A 160 -8.24 -21.76 4.69
C PHE A 160 -8.74 -22.37 6.02
N ILE A 161 -9.37 -21.56 6.89
CA ILE A 161 -9.87 -22.01 8.19
C ILE A 161 -10.97 -23.06 8.03
N GLU A 162 -11.85 -22.89 7.05
CA GLU A 162 -12.90 -23.89 6.74
C GLU A 162 -12.28 -25.24 6.37
N MET A 163 -11.29 -25.25 5.47
CA MET A 163 -10.67 -26.45 4.93
C MET A 163 -9.68 -27.11 5.90
N PHE A 164 -8.94 -26.34 6.69
CA PHE A 164 -7.78 -26.83 7.44
C PHE A 164 -7.86 -26.58 8.95
N GLY A 165 -8.79 -25.77 9.41
CA GLY A 165 -8.84 -25.32 10.81
C GLY A 165 -7.90 -24.16 11.10
N GLU A 166 -7.83 -23.75 12.36
CA GLU A 166 -6.94 -22.68 12.82
C GLU A 166 -5.50 -23.17 12.94
N ILE A 167 -4.54 -22.29 12.70
CA ILE A 167 -3.11 -22.60 12.83
C ILE A 167 -2.80 -23.03 14.27
N GLY A 168 -2.06 -24.13 14.40
CA GLY A 168 -1.68 -24.72 15.68
C GLY A 168 -2.74 -25.65 16.30
N THR A 169 -3.87 -25.87 15.62
CA THR A 169 -4.90 -26.84 16.01
C THR A 169 -4.93 -28.03 15.05
N ASP A 170 -5.33 -29.18 15.52
CA ASP A 170 -5.54 -30.37 14.68
C ASP A 170 -7.04 -30.77 14.68
N LYS A 171 -7.84 -29.89 14.08
CA LYS A 171 -9.31 -30.03 14.03
C LYS A 171 -9.77 -31.35 13.36
N PHE A 172 -9.00 -31.83 12.38
CA PHE A 172 -9.40 -32.95 11.54
C PHE A 172 -8.62 -34.24 11.82
N GLY A 173 -7.69 -34.23 12.79
CA GLY A 173 -6.92 -35.43 13.18
C GLY A 173 -5.84 -35.83 12.18
N TRP A 174 -5.30 -34.89 11.41
CA TRP A 174 -4.24 -35.16 10.42
C TRP A 174 -2.83 -35.28 11.03
N GLY A 175 -2.68 -34.96 12.33
CA GLY A 175 -1.41 -34.89 13.03
C GLY A 175 -0.69 -33.57 12.88
N LEU A 176 0.22 -33.30 13.83
CA LEU A 176 1.05 -32.12 13.87
C LEU A 176 2.49 -32.46 13.47
N PHE A 177 3.01 -31.81 12.43
CA PHE A 177 4.34 -32.03 11.89
C PHE A 177 5.16 -30.74 11.99
N LYS A 178 6.46 -30.84 12.16
CA LYS A 178 7.36 -29.69 12.10
C LYS A 178 7.47 -29.18 10.65
N ILE A 179 7.53 -27.86 10.46
CA ILE A 179 7.76 -27.29 9.12
C ILE A 179 9.08 -27.83 8.53
N GLY A 180 10.14 -28.05 9.36
CA GLY A 180 11.38 -28.64 8.91
C GLY A 180 11.31 -30.09 8.41
N ASP A 181 10.21 -30.83 8.75
CA ASP A 181 9.95 -32.17 8.19
C ASP A 181 9.19 -32.12 6.86
N LEU A 182 8.65 -30.96 6.52
CA LEU A 182 7.80 -30.71 5.35
C LEU A 182 8.46 -29.81 4.30
N CYS A 183 9.41 -28.96 4.72
CA CYS A 183 10.13 -28.03 3.87
C CYS A 183 11.64 -28.07 4.16
N ILE A 184 12.45 -27.88 3.13
CA ILE A 184 13.87 -27.60 3.30
C ILE A 184 14.00 -26.11 3.63
N ILE A 185 14.52 -25.79 4.83
CA ILE A 185 14.72 -24.41 5.25
C ILE A 185 16.07 -23.90 4.76
N ASN A 186 16.07 -22.77 4.07
CA ASN A 186 17.25 -22.12 3.47
C ASN A 186 18.08 -23.08 2.60
N PRO A 187 17.52 -23.58 1.49
CA PRO A 187 18.21 -24.53 0.60
C PRO A 187 19.52 -23.96 0.10
N LYS A 188 20.51 -24.84 -0.09
CA LYS A 188 21.85 -24.44 -0.55
C LYS A 188 21.89 -24.30 -2.06
N LYS A 189 22.50 -23.23 -2.57
CA LYS A 189 22.72 -23.04 -4.01
C LYS A 189 23.63 -24.10 -4.63
N SER A 190 24.54 -24.71 -3.84
CA SER A 190 25.41 -25.79 -4.29
C SER A 190 24.64 -27.00 -4.81
N ASP A 191 23.39 -27.15 -4.45
CA ASP A 191 22.53 -28.27 -4.83
C ASP A 191 21.86 -28.06 -6.19
N ASP A 192 22.01 -26.84 -6.78
CA ASP A 192 21.46 -26.50 -8.09
C ASP A 192 22.53 -26.57 -9.20
N THR A 193 22.45 -27.61 -10.01
CA THR A 193 23.39 -27.87 -11.10
C THR A 193 23.23 -26.97 -12.33
N ARG A 194 22.19 -26.14 -12.39
CA ARG A 194 21.90 -25.20 -13.48
C ARG A 194 22.78 -23.94 -13.42
N LEU A 195 23.40 -23.66 -12.28
CA LEU A 195 24.16 -22.43 -12.04
C LEU A 195 25.43 -22.35 -12.85
N SER A 196 25.55 -21.35 -13.70
CA SER A 196 26.76 -21.01 -14.48
C SER A 196 26.99 -19.51 -14.46
N SER A 197 28.24 -19.04 -14.63
CA SER A 197 28.62 -17.62 -14.47
C SER A 197 27.76 -16.66 -15.30
N GLU A 198 27.45 -17.05 -16.53
CA GLU A 198 26.70 -16.20 -17.49
C GLU A 198 25.18 -16.36 -17.40
N LEU A 199 24.66 -17.19 -16.49
CA LEU A 199 23.25 -17.42 -16.35
C LEU A 199 22.54 -16.16 -15.83
N ASP A 200 21.49 -15.72 -16.54
CA ASP A 200 20.61 -14.68 -16.04
C ASP A 200 19.67 -15.25 -14.97
N VAL A 201 19.56 -14.57 -13.86
CA VAL A 201 18.71 -14.96 -12.72
C VAL A 201 17.89 -13.76 -12.27
N SER A 202 16.71 -14.00 -11.70
CA SER A 202 15.91 -12.91 -11.10
C SER A 202 16.60 -12.36 -9.85
N PHE A 203 16.62 -11.03 -9.72
CA PHE A 203 17.10 -10.36 -8.52
C PHE A 203 15.93 -9.73 -7.76
N VAL A 204 15.70 -10.19 -6.52
CA VAL A 204 14.53 -9.84 -5.71
C VAL A 204 14.99 -9.20 -4.39
N PRO A 205 15.20 -7.89 -4.35
CA PRO A 205 15.45 -7.18 -3.10
C PRO A 205 14.19 -7.12 -2.23
N MET A 206 14.33 -6.79 -0.95
CA MET A 206 13.18 -6.74 -0.02
C MET A 206 11.99 -5.87 -0.49
N PRO A 207 12.17 -4.71 -1.15
CA PRO A 207 11.06 -3.94 -1.68
C PRO A 207 10.28 -4.62 -2.82
N ALA A 208 10.90 -5.57 -3.53
CA ALA A 208 10.25 -6.31 -4.61
C ALA A 208 9.23 -7.36 -4.12
N VAL A 209 9.14 -7.59 -2.81
CA VAL A 209 8.13 -8.46 -2.20
C VAL A 209 7.13 -7.60 -1.42
N SER A 210 5.83 -7.77 -1.71
CA SER A 210 4.76 -7.04 -1.03
C SER A 210 4.32 -7.71 0.29
N GLU A 211 3.46 -7.03 1.02
CA GLU A 211 2.79 -7.53 2.23
C GLU A 211 1.57 -8.41 1.89
N HIS A 212 1.22 -8.48 0.60
CA HIS A 212 0.05 -9.22 0.08
C HIS A 212 0.42 -10.46 -0.75
N GLY A 213 1.72 -10.81 -0.81
CA GLY A 213 2.18 -12.01 -1.51
C GLY A 213 2.68 -11.79 -2.93
N ASP A 214 2.70 -10.54 -3.42
CA ASP A 214 3.20 -10.23 -4.75
C ASP A 214 4.73 -10.22 -4.77
N ILE A 215 5.30 -10.61 -5.91
CA ILE A 215 6.73 -10.57 -6.17
C ILE A 215 6.99 -9.88 -7.51
N ASP A 216 7.90 -8.90 -7.52
CA ASP A 216 8.43 -8.29 -8.74
C ASP A 216 9.71 -9.02 -9.15
N THR A 217 9.64 -9.74 -10.26
CA THR A 217 10.75 -10.52 -10.84
C THR A 217 11.35 -9.87 -12.07
N SER A 218 11.03 -8.61 -12.34
CA SER A 218 11.45 -7.88 -13.56
C SER A 218 12.94 -7.56 -13.60
N GLU A 219 13.60 -7.40 -12.42
CA GLU A 219 15.04 -7.18 -12.35
C GLU A 219 15.80 -8.50 -12.52
N THR A 220 16.74 -8.53 -13.47
CA THR A 220 17.61 -9.67 -13.71
C THR A 220 19.07 -9.28 -13.56
N ARG A 221 19.90 -10.21 -13.12
CA ARG A 221 21.36 -10.07 -13.00
C ARG A 221 22.07 -11.35 -13.45
N LYS A 222 23.35 -11.23 -13.79
CA LYS A 222 24.19 -12.42 -14.00
C LYS A 222 24.42 -13.15 -12.68
N TYR A 223 24.40 -14.47 -12.70
CA TYR A 223 24.69 -15.27 -11.50
C TYR A 223 26.00 -14.87 -10.83
N ASP A 224 27.02 -14.54 -11.63
CA ASP A 224 28.33 -14.14 -11.10
C ASP A 224 28.27 -12.88 -10.23
N GLU A 225 27.33 -11.99 -10.47
CA GLU A 225 27.12 -10.75 -9.70
C GLU A 225 26.40 -10.98 -8.37
N VAL A 226 25.62 -12.07 -8.26
CA VAL A 226 24.75 -12.34 -7.12
C VAL A 226 25.10 -13.62 -6.35
N LYS A 227 26.10 -14.36 -6.81
CA LYS A 227 26.53 -15.64 -6.20
C LYS A 227 26.97 -15.53 -4.74
N THR A 228 27.34 -14.33 -4.26
CA THR A 228 27.74 -14.05 -2.89
C THR A 228 26.97 -12.86 -2.32
N GLY A 229 26.66 -12.91 -1.02
CA GLY A 229 25.98 -11.80 -0.33
C GLY A 229 24.46 -11.76 -0.51
N PHE A 230 23.86 -12.73 -1.19
CA PHE A 230 22.42 -12.80 -1.42
C PHE A 230 21.86 -14.19 -1.09
N THR A 231 20.57 -14.25 -0.78
CA THR A 231 19.85 -15.49 -0.53
C THR A 231 19.40 -16.11 -1.85
N TYR A 232 19.74 -17.39 -2.05
CA TYR A 232 19.32 -18.20 -3.19
C TYR A 232 17.93 -18.79 -2.97
N PHE A 233 17.10 -18.84 -4.02
CA PHE A 233 15.82 -19.55 -4.07
C PHE A 233 15.48 -19.93 -5.53
N ALA A 234 14.50 -20.80 -5.69
CA ALA A 234 14.02 -21.27 -6.99
C ALA A 234 12.50 -21.06 -7.12
N ASP A 235 11.95 -21.33 -8.30
CA ASP A 235 10.50 -21.34 -8.49
C ASP A 235 9.83 -22.30 -7.48
N ASP A 236 8.65 -21.92 -7.00
CA ASP A 236 7.85 -22.58 -5.97
C ASP A 236 8.42 -22.57 -4.55
N ASP A 237 9.58 -21.95 -4.30
CA ASP A 237 10.02 -21.66 -2.94
C ASP A 237 9.16 -20.58 -2.29
N VAL A 238 8.93 -20.69 -0.98
CA VAL A 238 8.25 -19.66 -0.19
C VAL A 238 9.27 -18.75 0.45
N LEU A 239 9.21 -17.45 0.13
CA LEU A 239 10.03 -16.41 0.74
C LEU A 239 9.30 -15.83 1.96
N PHE A 240 9.98 -15.86 3.11
CA PHE A 240 9.48 -15.33 4.37
C PHE A 240 10.45 -14.26 4.88
N ALA A 241 10.02 -13.00 4.94
CA ALA A 241 10.84 -11.94 5.53
C ALA A 241 11.06 -12.22 7.01
N LYS A 242 12.33 -12.20 7.47
CA LYS A 242 12.68 -12.53 8.86
C LYS A 242 12.95 -11.32 9.74
N ILE A 243 13.19 -10.14 9.16
CA ILE A 243 13.61 -8.92 9.87
C ILE A 243 12.44 -7.98 10.18
N THR A 244 12.50 -7.31 11.34
CA THR A 244 11.64 -6.15 11.70
C THR A 244 11.85 -4.97 10.74
N PRO A 245 10.80 -4.21 10.29
CA PRO A 245 9.36 -4.50 10.49
C PRO A 245 8.75 -5.39 9.39
N CYS A 246 9.56 -5.83 8.41
CA CYS A 246 9.06 -6.55 7.23
C CYS A 246 8.31 -7.84 7.58
N MET A 247 8.80 -8.58 8.58
CA MET A 247 8.15 -9.79 9.06
C MET A 247 6.78 -9.47 9.68
N GLU A 248 6.72 -8.48 10.55
CA GLU A 248 5.51 -8.09 11.27
C GLU A 248 4.46 -7.52 10.31
N ASN A 249 4.89 -6.81 9.26
CA ASN A 249 4.02 -6.31 8.19
C ASN A 249 3.54 -7.40 7.21
N GLY A 250 3.95 -8.65 7.37
CA GLY A 250 3.46 -9.74 6.54
C GLY A 250 4.22 -10.01 5.24
N LYS A 251 5.37 -9.35 4.98
CA LYS A 251 6.13 -9.57 3.75
C LYS A 251 6.53 -11.02 3.57
N GLY A 252 6.20 -11.56 2.41
CA GLY A 252 6.50 -12.92 1.96
C GLY A 252 5.73 -13.24 0.69
N CYS A 253 6.12 -14.28 -0.03
CA CYS A 253 5.47 -14.70 -1.28
C CYS A 253 5.85 -16.13 -1.65
N VAL A 254 5.15 -16.70 -2.63
CA VAL A 254 5.66 -17.84 -3.39
C VAL A 254 6.49 -17.29 -4.55
N ALA A 255 7.75 -17.71 -4.67
CA ALA A 255 8.61 -17.34 -5.79
C ALA A 255 8.10 -18.01 -7.06
N ARG A 256 7.76 -17.22 -8.06
CA ARG A 256 7.22 -17.71 -9.35
C ARG A 256 7.68 -16.84 -10.50
N HIS A 257 7.71 -17.43 -11.69
CA HIS A 257 8.08 -16.73 -12.92
C HIS A 257 9.49 -16.12 -12.85
N LEU A 258 10.39 -16.81 -12.17
CA LEU A 258 11.78 -16.40 -12.07
C LEU A 258 12.50 -16.62 -13.41
N CYS A 259 13.44 -15.76 -13.73
CA CYS A 259 14.31 -15.93 -14.88
C CYS A 259 15.09 -17.25 -14.73
N ASN A 260 14.95 -18.16 -15.69
CA ASN A 260 15.48 -19.52 -15.65
C ASN A 260 15.07 -20.35 -14.41
N GLY A 261 13.98 -19.96 -13.72
CA GLY A 261 13.50 -20.61 -12.54
C GLY A 261 14.39 -20.42 -11.30
N ILE A 262 15.25 -19.39 -11.30
CA ILE A 262 16.24 -19.14 -10.26
C ILE A 262 16.19 -17.69 -9.83
N GLY A 263 16.27 -17.47 -8.52
CA GLY A 263 16.31 -16.15 -7.92
C GLY A 263 17.38 -15.98 -6.85
N PHE A 264 17.85 -14.76 -6.74
CA PHE A 264 18.69 -14.28 -5.65
C PHE A 264 18.11 -12.99 -5.08
N GLY A 265 18.21 -12.78 -3.76
CA GLY A 265 17.59 -11.62 -3.16
C GLY A 265 18.14 -11.27 -1.80
N SER A 266 17.35 -10.49 -1.05
CA SER A 266 17.74 -10.02 0.27
C SER A 266 18.14 -11.16 1.20
N THR A 267 19.27 -10.98 1.92
CA THR A 267 19.69 -11.90 2.99
C THR A 267 18.70 -11.93 4.17
N GLU A 268 17.74 -11.03 4.18
CA GLU A 268 16.70 -10.96 5.21
C GLU A 268 15.45 -11.80 4.87
N PHE A 269 15.52 -12.68 3.88
CA PHE A 269 14.56 -13.76 3.68
C PHE A 269 15.03 -15.06 4.34
N HIS A 270 14.08 -15.81 4.92
CA HIS A 270 14.15 -17.26 4.97
C HIS A 270 13.45 -17.83 3.75
N VAL A 271 13.98 -18.94 3.25
CA VAL A 271 13.44 -19.69 2.12
C VAL A 271 12.91 -21.03 2.64
N LEU A 272 11.65 -21.33 2.36
CA LEU A 272 11.05 -22.61 2.65
C LEU A 272 10.78 -23.31 1.31
N ARG A 273 11.53 -24.36 1.02
CA ARG A 273 11.35 -25.19 -0.17
C ARG A 273 10.42 -26.35 0.16
N PRO A 274 9.20 -26.37 -0.34
CA PRO A 274 8.25 -27.46 -0.08
C PRO A 274 8.81 -28.82 -0.58
N THR A 275 8.58 -29.87 0.19
CA THR A 275 8.76 -31.24 -0.29
C THR A 275 7.52 -31.68 -1.06
N ASN A 276 7.51 -32.90 -1.61
CA ASN A 276 6.34 -33.47 -2.28
C ASN A 276 5.12 -33.70 -1.37
N LYS A 277 5.23 -33.44 -0.07
CA LYS A 277 4.14 -33.58 0.91
C LYS A 277 3.28 -32.32 1.02
N VAL A 278 3.80 -31.17 0.61
CA VAL A 278 3.14 -29.87 0.82
C VAL A 278 3.17 -28.99 -0.43
N ASN A 279 2.11 -28.24 -0.64
CA ASN A 279 1.96 -27.27 -1.71
C ASN A 279 2.52 -25.90 -1.29
N SER A 280 3.25 -25.20 -2.15
CA SER A 280 3.86 -23.89 -1.86
C SER A 280 2.85 -22.81 -1.48
N VAL A 281 1.69 -22.77 -2.14
CA VAL A 281 0.62 -21.80 -1.83
C VAL A 281 0.04 -22.07 -0.44
N TRP A 282 -0.13 -23.33 -0.07
CA TRP A 282 -0.59 -23.70 1.26
C TRP A 282 0.45 -23.34 2.34
N VAL A 283 1.74 -23.61 2.11
CA VAL A 283 2.82 -23.22 3.02
C VAL A 283 2.89 -21.69 3.17
N TYR A 284 2.78 -20.94 2.06
CA TYR A 284 2.70 -19.49 2.11
C TYR A 284 1.50 -19.00 2.92
N ALA A 285 0.33 -19.57 2.70
CA ALA A 285 -0.87 -19.24 3.47
C ALA A 285 -0.65 -19.45 4.98
N VAL A 286 -0.10 -20.60 5.40
CA VAL A 286 0.27 -20.86 6.80
C VAL A 286 1.16 -19.76 7.36
N THR A 287 2.26 -19.42 6.65
CA THR A 287 3.24 -18.42 7.11
C THR A 287 2.70 -16.97 7.08
N SER A 288 1.57 -16.74 6.38
CA SER A 288 0.91 -15.42 6.28
C SER A 288 -0.13 -15.20 7.37
N PHE A 289 -0.57 -16.25 8.08
CA PHE A 289 -1.60 -16.11 9.10
C PHE A 289 -1.13 -15.26 10.28
N PRO A 290 -2.02 -14.41 10.86
CA PRO A 290 -1.69 -13.55 12.00
C PRO A 290 -1.12 -14.35 13.18
N LYS A 291 -1.71 -15.50 13.51
CA LYS A 291 -1.23 -16.37 14.61
C LYS A 291 0.22 -16.83 14.39
N PHE A 292 0.57 -17.25 13.16
CA PHE A 292 1.94 -17.65 12.85
C PHE A 292 2.91 -16.46 12.96
N ARG A 293 2.51 -15.29 12.45
CA ARG A 293 3.32 -14.06 12.52
C ARG A 293 3.51 -13.57 13.95
N GLU A 294 2.48 -13.65 14.79
CA GLU A 294 2.56 -13.35 16.21
C GLU A 294 3.55 -14.29 16.93
N ASP A 295 3.43 -15.60 16.71
CA ASP A 295 4.34 -16.58 17.28
C ASP A 295 5.78 -16.35 16.80
N ALA A 296 5.98 -16.03 15.53
CA ALA A 296 7.27 -15.68 14.97
C ALA A 296 7.84 -14.39 15.63
N ALA A 297 7.02 -13.35 15.81
CA ALA A 297 7.42 -12.09 16.45
C ALA A 297 7.87 -12.30 17.91
N ASN A 298 7.16 -13.16 18.65
CA ASN A 298 7.49 -13.52 20.04
C ASN A 298 8.81 -14.32 20.16
N ASN A 299 9.24 -14.97 19.07
CA ASN A 299 10.50 -15.72 19.02
C ASN A 299 11.66 -14.97 18.33
N MET A 300 11.46 -13.70 17.94
CA MET A 300 12.52 -12.91 17.34
C MET A 300 13.66 -12.60 18.31
N THR A 301 14.89 -12.66 17.81
CA THR A 301 16.13 -12.33 18.53
C THR A 301 16.85 -11.13 17.89
N GLY A 302 17.69 -10.44 18.66
CA GLY A 302 18.46 -9.27 18.21
C GLY A 302 18.14 -7.99 18.99
N SER A 303 18.78 -6.88 18.62
CA SER A 303 18.59 -5.58 19.24
C SER A 303 17.29 -4.90 18.76
N ALA A 304 16.79 -3.93 19.54
CA ALA A 304 15.59 -3.17 19.20
C ALA A 304 15.70 -2.56 17.78
N GLY A 305 14.64 -2.72 16.99
CA GLY A 305 14.57 -2.23 15.60
C GLY A 305 15.28 -3.12 14.55
N GLN A 306 16.04 -4.15 14.97
CA GLN A 306 16.73 -5.09 14.06
C GLN A 306 16.60 -6.55 14.51
N ARG A 307 15.43 -6.92 15.04
CA ARG A 307 15.15 -8.31 15.43
C ARG A 307 14.92 -9.19 14.20
N ARG A 308 15.22 -10.46 14.33
CA ARG A 308 15.05 -11.48 13.27
C ARG A 308 14.45 -12.75 13.81
N VAL A 309 13.59 -13.37 13.04
CA VAL A 309 13.10 -14.73 13.31
C VAL A 309 14.25 -15.71 13.05
N PRO A 310 14.66 -16.54 14.03
CA PRO A 310 15.69 -17.56 13.80
C PRO A 310 15.14 -18.72 12.96
N ALA A 311 16.01 -19.33 12.12
CA ALA A 311 15.63 -20.49 11.30
C ALA A 311 15.09 -21.66 12.13
N VAL A 312 15.67 -21.88 13.32
CA VAL A 312 15.23 -22.92 14.28
C VAL A 312 13.76 -22.78 14.68
N PHE A 313 13.20 -21.55 14.71
CA PHE A 313 11.77 -21.36 14.93
C PHE A 313 10.96 -22.01 13.81
N LEU A 314 11.30 -21.75 12.53
CA LEU A 314 10.63 -22.35 11.38
C LEU A 314 10.79 -23.88 11.37
N GLU A 315 12.00 -24.36 11.64
CA GLU A 315 12.27 -25.81 11.67
C GLU A 315 11.40 -26.56 12.68
N HIS A 316 11.09 -25.96 13.83
CA HIS A 316 10.38 -26.62 14.93
C HIS A 316 8.92 -26.23 15.05
N TYR A 317 8.45 -25.24 14.30
CA TYR A 317 7.04 -24.82 14.35
C TYR A 317 6.15 -25.94 13.83
N LYS A 318 5.11 -26.28 14.60
CA LYS A 318 4.21 -27.38 14.29
C LYS A 318 2.97 -26.90 13.58
N ILE A 319 2.65 -27.57 12.48
CA ILE A 319 1.44 -27.35 11.68
C ILE A 319 0.76 -28.69 11.38
N THR A 320 -0.53 -28.67 11.11
CA THR A 320 -1.24 -29.85 10.61
C THR A 320 -0.77 -30.18 9.18
N LEU A 321 -0.88 -31.45 8.77
CA LEU A 321 -0.57 -31.88 7.41
C LEU A 321 -1.84 -32.42 6.74
N PRO A 322 -2.65 -31.59 6.10
CA PRO A 322 -3.81 -32.05 5.35
C PRO A 322 -3.40 -32.87 4.11
N PRO A 323 -4.27 -33.74 3.59
CA PRO A 323 -4.04 -34.45 2.33
C PRO A 323 -3.64 -33.48 1.21
N ILE A 324 -2.70 -33.89 0.35
CA ILE A 324 -2.15 -33.02 -0.71
C ILE A 324 -3.24 -32.55 -1.67
N GLU A 325 -4.25 -33.37 -1.92
CA GLU A 325 -5.38 -33.04 -2.80
C GLU A 325 -6.20 -31.86 -2.26
N LEU A 326 -6.34 -31.74 -0.94
CA LEU A 326 -7.02 -30.58 -0.32
C LEU A 326 -6.15 -29.32 -0.39
N GLN A 327 -4.83 -29.46 -0.25
CA GLN A 327 -3.90 -28.34 -0.42
C GLN A 327 -3.92 -27.82 -1.87
N GLU A 328 -3.98 -28.70 -2.87
CA GLU A 328 -4.10 -28.36 -4.29
C GLU A 328 -5.45 -27.70 -4.61
N GLN A 329 -6.55 -28.17 -4.02
CA GLN A 329 -7.86 -27.51 -4.16
C GLN A 329 -7.84 -26.09 -3.59
N PHE A 330 -7.20 -25.90 -2.45
CA PHE A 330 -7.00 -24.56 -1.87
C PHE A 330 -6.12 -23.69 -2.76
N ALA A 331 -5.02 -24.23 -3.30
CA ALA A 331 -4.14 -23.49 -4.20
C ALA A 331 -4.88 -23.03 -5.47
N ALA A 332 -5.71 -23.91 -6.07
CA ALA A 332 -6.55 -23.54 -7.20
C ALA A 332 -7.58 -22.44 -6.88
N PHE A 333 -8.16 -22.49 -5.68
CA PHE A 333 -9.07 -21.44 -5.19
C PHE A 333 -8.34 -20.09 -5.01
N VAL A 334 -7.13 -20.08 -4.42
CA VAL A 334 -6.29 -18.88 -4.29
C VAL A 334 -5.97 -18.32 -5.66
N GLU A 335 -5.53 -19.13 -6.61
CA GLU A 335 -5.21 -18.68 -7.98
C GLU A 335 -6.42 -18.01 -8.68
N GLN A 336 -7.62 -18.58 -8.52
CA GLN A 336 -8.83 -17.97 -9.07
C GLN A 336 -9.16 -16.63 -8.39
N THR A 337 -8.95 -16.56 -7.08
CA THR A 337 -9.15 -15.32 -6.30
C THR A 337 -8.16 -14.24 -6.73
N ASP A 338 -6.89 -14.59 -6.96
CA ASP A 338 -5.85 -13.66 -7.39
C ASP A 338 -6.13 -13.12 -8.81
N LYS A 339 -6.62 -13.94 -9.73
CA LYS A 339 -7.12 -13.47 -11.04
C LYS A 339 -8.24 -12.43 -10.87
N SER A 340 -9.13 -12.63 -9.91
CA SER A 340 -10.19 -11.66 -9.58
C SER A 340 -9.62 -10.36 -9.00
N LYS A 341 -8.61 -10.43 -8.10
CA LYS A 341 -7.91 -9.26 -7.55
C LYS A 341 -7.24 -8.44 -8.65
N VAL A 342 -6.54 -9.09 -9.60
CA VAL A 342 -5.90 -8.41 -10.74
C VAL A 342 -6.94 -7.65 -11.57
N ALA A 343 -8.09 -8.23 -11.85
CA ALA A 343 -9.16 -7.55 -12.58
C ALA A 343 -9.71 -6.33 -11.83
N VAL A 344 -9.88 -6.43 -10.51
CA VAL A 344 -10.31 -5.32 -9.64
C VAL A 344 -9.25 -4.22 -9.62
N GLN A 345 -7.97 -4.56 -9.44
CA GLN A 345 -6.85 -3.62 -9.43
C GLN A 345 -6.70 -2.88 -10.76
N THR A 346 -6.84 -3.58 -11.88
CA THR A 346 -6.87 -2.98 -13.22
C THR A 346 -8.01 -1.98 -13.37
N SER A 347 -9.20 -2.31 -12.83
CA SER A 347 -10.34 -1.39 -12.81
C SER A 347 -10.05 -0.13 -11.99
N ILE A 348 -9.42 -0.25 -10.81
CA ILE A 348 -8.99 0.89 -9.97
C ILE A 348 -8.03 1.79 -10.75
N THR A 349 -7.00 1.21 -11.37
CA THR A 349 -6.01 1.96 -12.17
C THR A 349 -6.68 2.74 -13.31
N LYS A 350 -7.63 2.11 -14.02
CA LYS A 350 -8.42 2.78 -15.06
C LYS A 350 -9.26 3.92 -14.51
N CYS A 351 -9.88 3.74 -13.35
CA CYS A 351 -10.64 4.79 -12.67
C CYS A 351 -9.75 5.98 -12.29
N HIS A 352 -8.56 5.76 -11.73
CA HIS A 352 -7.60 6.82 -11.44
C HIS A 352 -7.15 7.58 -12.69
N TYR A 353 -6.93 6.86 -13.81
CA TYR A 353 -6.63 7.52 -15.08
C TYR A 353 -7.78 8.44 -15.54
N LEU A 354 -9.02 7.99 -15.42
CA LEU A 354 -10.20 8.77 -15.82
C LEU A 354 -10.40 10.01 -14.94
N THR A 355 -10.17 9.92 -13.62
CA THR A 355 -10.25 11.09 -12.73
C THR A 355 -9.21 12.14 -13.09
N LYS A 356 -7.97 11.75 -13.38
CA LYS A 356 -6.90 12.66 -13.83
C LYS A 356 -7.25 13.34 -15.17
N LYS A 357 -7.87 12.60 -16.07
CA LYS A 357 -8.26 13.12 -17.39
C LYS A 357 -9.48 14.05 -17.31
N GLY A 358 -10.45 13.77 -16.43
CA GLY A 358 -11.73 14.49 -16.34
C GLY A 358 -11.63 15.96 -15.98
N VAL A 359 -10.61 16.39 -15.21
CA VAL A 359 -10.38 17.82 -14.90
C VAL A 359 -9.52 18.50 -15.97
N ASN A 360 -8.62 17.77 -16.63
CA ASN A 360 -7.63 18.32 -17.55
C ASN A 360 -7.98 18.22 -19.04
N THR A 361 -9.01 17.46 -19.41
CA THR A 361 -9.36 17.32 -20.82
C THR A 361 -10.45 18.27 -21.22
N HIS A 362 -10.05 19.41 -21.75
CA HIS A 362 -10.55 20.01 -22.99
C HIS A 362 -9.77 21.32 -23.22
N GLY A 363 -8.46 21.18 -23.44
CA GLY A 363 -7.66 22.17 -24.14
C GLY A 363 -7.31 21.60 -25.49
#